data_35632073fa95b5c7ede3d1542cd6b8cf
#
_entry.id   35632073fa95b5c7ede3d1542cd6b8cf
#
_cell.length_a   1.000
_cell.length_b   1.000
_cell.length_c   1.000
_cell.angle_alpha   90.00
_cell.angle_beta   90.00
_cell.angle_gamma   90.00
#
_symmetry.space_group_name_H-M   'P 1'
#
loop_
_entity.id
_entity.type
_entity.pdbx_description
1 polymer ?
#
loop_
_entity_poly.entity_id
_entity_poly.type
_entity_poly.pdbx_seq_one_letter_code
_entity_poly.pdbx_strand_id
1 'polypeptide(L)'
;MQSNICRITVNKEKIISCSKGDNLYDVISGSGHIFIGNCGKRGTCNRCLVYDVGSGSYIRSCTYIVEGDMELRVDTAGGDICSSYEGQCVKAAEATPKRLGVAVDLGTTTVAMELVDLESESTIDVYSFMNPQIAYGSDVLSRIKHGSCACGLSELRSCIVKKLSEGIMCMLKSLMDKQQPYNMCESSSNLAGLVRRIVISGNTTMLAILNGFTLENLGAAPFTIKNGDMAEFKGDSFLGTTELCDAEVILLPNLSAFVGADVLSGALIKGVFRDAGYKLFADLGTNGELILANKHGGFATSCACGPAFEGILRRAGINGTNAFDMLSIMKFSGILNDDGVLSDRYIEAGYKMPDGNIIDMDMIHSFMLAKAAICAGVQALISSMDISVDEVKTLYIAGGFGCNLNMNSAVSLGLLPAELANKAEYAGNTSLQGARKCLTDIDFIGKMEKLKSLVTPINLGELSGFEKDYYSHMNLRRWSITQ
;
A
#
# COMPACT_ATOMS: atom_id res chain seq x y z
N MET A 1 16.22 -43.78 17.18
CA MET A 1 15.80 -42.89 16.06
C MET A 1 15.68 -41.50 16.65
N GLN A 2 16.67 -40.64 16.44
CA GLN A 2 16.57 -39.23 16.88
C GLN A 2 15.44 -38.56 16.09
N SER A 3 14.53 -37.89 16.79
CA SER A 3 13.41 -37.18 16.17
C SER A 3 13.98 -36.07 15.28
N ASN A 4 13.71 -36.14 13.98
CA ASN A 4 14.11 -35.10 12.99
C ASN A 4 13.27 -33.79 13.11
N ILE A 5 12.48 -33.69 14.18
CA ILE A 5 11.56 -32.57 14.40
C ILE A 5 12.22 -31.57 15.34
N CYS A 6 12.33 -30.33 14.91
CA CYS A 6 12.80 -29.19 15.68
C CYS A 6 11.63 -28.27 16.06
N ARG A 7 11.76 -27.55 17.16
CA ARG A 7 10.77 -26.60 17.68
C ARG A 7 11.35 -25.18 17.60
N ILE A 8 10.68 -24.31 16.89
CA ILE A 8 11.03 -22.89 16.80
C ILE A 8 10.01 -22.11 17.62
N THR A 9 10.45 -21.53 18.73
CA THR A 9 9.60 -20.66 19.56
C THR A 9 9.78 -19.21 19.09
N VAL A 10 8.71 -18.60 18.63
CA VAL A 10 8.73 -17.21 18.11
C VAL A 10 8.04 -16.29 19.11
N ASN A 11 8.73 -15.23 19.53
CA ASN A 11 8.27 -14.16 20.42
C ASN A 11 7.69 -14.68 21.75
N LYS A 12 8.13 -15.86 22.22
CA LYS A 12 7.63 -16.57 23.43
C LYS A 12 6.15 -16.97 23.36
N GLU A 13 5.47 -16.76 22.26
CA GLU A 13 4.03 -16.97 22.13
C GLU A 13 3.70 -18.12 21.18
N LYS A 14 4.44 -18.27 20.09
CA LYS A 14 4.15 -19.22 19.03
C LYS A 14 5.21 -20.29 18.91
N ILE A 15 4.79 -21.56 18.97
CA ILE A 15 5.67 -22.72 18.75
C ILE A 15 5.39 -23.30 17.37
N ILE A 16 6.42 -23.40 16.53
CA ILE A 16 6.37 -23.94 15.18
C ILE A 16 7.19 -25.23 15.17
N SER A 17 6.61 -26.31 14.67
CA SER A 17 7.32 -27.55 14.43
C SER A 17 7.82 -27.61 13.01
N CYS A 18 9.08 -27.96 12.79
CA CYS A 18 9.70 -28.11 11.49
C CYS A 18 10.69 -29.26 11.48
N SER A 19 11.22 -29.61 10.32
CA SER A 19 12.26 -30.64 10.22
C SER A 19 13.66 -30.04 10.31
N LYS A 20 14.59 -30.78 10.89
CA LYS A 20 16.01 -30.45 10.77
C LYS A 20 16.40 -30.41 9.29
N GLY A 21 17.02 -29.32 8.84
CA GLY A 21 17.37 -29.09 7.46
C GLY A 21 16.41 -28.12 6.73
N ASP A 22 15.29 -27.76 7.34
CA ASP A 22 14.38 -26.77 6.76
C ASP A 22 15.01 -25.36 6.76
N ASN A 23 14.64 -24.54 5.78
CA ASN A 23 15.05 -23.15 5.74
C ASN A 23 14.23 -22.32 6.73
N LEU A 24 14.90 -21.61 7.63
CA LEU A 24 14.26 -20.88 8.72
C LEU A 24 13.27 -19.80 8.22
N TYR A 25 13.56 -19.13 7.11
CA TYR A 25 12.65 -18.17 6.51
C TYR A 25 11.32 -18.82 6.12
N ASP A 26 11.37 -19.99 5.49
CA ASP A 26 10.18 -20.70 5.04
C ASP A 26 9.35 -21.23 6.22
N VAL A 27 10.01 -21.71 7.26
CA VAL A 27 9.38 -22.15 8.52
C VAL A 27 8.63 -21.00 9.19
N ILE A 28 9.28 -19.85 9.35
CA ILE A 28 8.67 -18.68 10.00
C ILE A 28 7.57 -18.08 9.11
N SER A 29 7.80 -17.96 7.81
CA SER A 29 6.81 -17.43 6.86
C SER A 29 5.59 -18.35 6.73
N GLY A 30 5.77 -19.65 6.71
CA GLY A 30 4.70 -20.63 6.70
C GLY A 30 3.81 -20.59 7.94
N SER A 31 4.29 -20.02 9.03
CA SER A 31 3.53 -19.80 10.25
C SER A 31 2.75 -18.48 10.29
N GLY A 32 2.80 -17.70 9.21
CA GLY A 32 2.09 -16.43 9.10
C GLY A 32 2.92 -15.18 9.42
N HIS A 33 4.21 -15.32 9.72
CA HIS A 33 5.12 -14.18 9.84
C HIS A 33 5.65 -13.79 8.46
N ILE A 34 5.62 -12.50 8.13
CA ILE A 34 6.05 -12.01 6.82
C ILE A 34 7.29 -11.15 6.98
N PHE A 35 8.34 -11.52 6.25
CA PHE A 35 9.56 -10.72 6.13
C PHE A 35 9.48 -9.82 4.91
N ILE A 36 9.71 -8.52 5.11
CA ILE A 36 9.77 -7.54 4.01
C ILE A 36 11.17 -7.56 3.39
N GLY A 37 11.44 -8.56 2.55
CA GLY A 37 12.75 -8.73 1.91
C GLY A 37 12.72 -8.32 0.43
N ASN A 38 13.78 -7.63 -0.03
CA ASN A 38 13.91 -7.21 -1.44
C ASN A 38 15.00 -7.97 -2.21
N CYS A 39 15.64 -8.95 -1.60
CA CYS A 39 16.72 -9.71 -2.24
C CYS A 39 16.30 -11.09 -2.79
N GLY A 40 15.02 -11.46 -2.72
CA GLY A 40 14.56 -12.78 -3.17
C GLY A 40 15.29 -13.92 -2.47
N LYS A 41 15.42 -13.87 -1.15
CA LYS A 41 16.13 -14.85 -0.30
C LYS A 41 17.65 -15.00 -0.55
N ARG A 42 18.30 -14.03 -1.21
CA ARG A 42 19.75 -14.07 -1.50
C ARG A 42 20.64 -13.62 -0.34
N GLY A 43 20.07 -13.26 0.82
CA GLY A 43 20.82 -12.88 2.01
C GLY A 43 21.47 -11.49 1.96
N THR A 44 21.16 -10.65 0.96
CA THR A 44 21.85 -9.39 0.72
C THR A 44 21.17 -8.15 1.30
N CYS A 45 19.87 -8.23 1.65
CA CYS A 45 19.11 -7.04 2.09
C CYS A 45 18.99 -6.89 3.61
N ASN A 46 19.40 -7.87 4.39
CA ASN A 46 19.30 -7.92 5.87
C ASN A 46 17.86 -7.72 6.44
N ARG A 47 16.83 -7.81 5.61
CA ARG A 47 15.43 -7.57 6.02
C ARG A 47 14.72 -8.80 6.57
N CYS A 48 15.38 -9.95 6.55
CA CYS A 48 14.92 -11.20 7.15
C CYS A 48 15.72 -11.55 8.41
N LEU A 49 16.34 -10.55 9.06
CA LEU A 49 17.04 -10.75 10.32
C LEU A 49 16.05 -11.11 11.42
N VAL A 50 16.37 -12.12 12.18
CA VAL A 50 15.68 -12.52 13.41
C VAL A 50 16.72 -12.60 14.52
N TYR A 51 16.32 -12.24 15.73
CA TYR A 51 17.21 -12.34 16.88
C TYR A 51 17.10 -13.74 17.49
N ASP A 52 18.17 -14.48 17.45
CA ASP A 52 18.27 -15.77 18.13
C ASP A 52 18.64 -15.57 19.61
N VAL A 53 17.70 -15.91 20.49
CA VAL A 53 17.86 -15.73 21.95
C VAL A 53 18.97 -16.65 22.50
N GLY A 54 19.14 -17.82 21.90
CA GLY A 54 20.14 -18.78 22.32
C GLY A 54 21.57 -18.34 22.03
N SER A 55 21.83 -17.79 20.85
CA SER A 55 23.17 -17.28 20.50
C SER A 55 23.39 -15.81 20.88
N GLY A 56 22.32 -15.07 21.23
CA GLY A 56 22.39 -13.65 21.55
C GLY A 56 22.73 -12.77 20.34
N SER A 57 22.43 -13.23 19.12
CA SER A 57 22.82 -12.56 17.89
C SER A 57 21.71 -12.54 16.83
N TYR A 58 21.81 -11.60 15.88
CA TYR A 58 20.93 -11.56 14.71
C TYR A 58 21.41 -12.55 13.66
N ILE A 59 20.49 -13.39 13.17
CA ILE A 59 20.72 -14.34 12.07
C ILE A 59 19.83 -13.99 10.86
N ARG A 60 20.32 -14.26 9.64
CA ARG A 60 19.55 -14.10 8.41
C ARG A 60 18.68 -15.33 8.17
N SER A 61 17.40 -15.26 8.45
CA SER A 61 16.51 -16.41 8.32
C SER A 61 16.51 -17.03 6.91
N CYS A 62 16.64 -16.22 5.84
CA CYS A 62 16.60 -16.70 4.46
C CYS A 62 17.82 -17.54 4.04
N THR A 63 18.92 -17.46 4.77
CA THR A 63 20.14 -18.27 4.53
C THR A 63 20.43 -19.25 5.65
N TYR A 64 19.60 -19.27 6.69
CA TYR A 64 19.79 -20.13 7.86
C TYR A 64 19.03 -21.44 7.71
N ILE A 65 19.72 -22.55 7.94
CA ILE A 65 19.15 -23.89 7.95
C ILE A 65 18.95 -24.32 9.41
N VAL A 66 17.76 -24.80 9.72
CA VAL A 66 17.41 -25.23 11.08
C VAL A 66 18.19 -26.50 11.45
N GLU A 67 18.96 -26.41 12.51
CA GLU A 67 19.77 -27.55 13.01
C GLU A 67 19.24 -28.12 14.33
N GLY A 68 18.36 -27.39 15.03
CA GLY A 68 17.82 -27.79 16.32
C GLY A 68 16.73 -26.83 16.81
N ASP A 69 16.31 -27.03 18.05
CA ASP A 69 15.34 -26.16 18.71
C ASP A 69 15.90 -24.74 18.88
N MET A 70 15.07 -23.70 18.64
CA MET A 70 15.48 -22.31 18.72
C MET A 70 14.39 -21.46 19.39
N GLU A 71 14.81 -20.40 20.09
CA GLU A 71 13.94 -19.33 20.54
C GLU A 71 14.31 -18.04 19.79
N LEU A 72 13.36 -17.49 19.08
CA LEU A 72 13.57 -16.33 18.21
C LEU A 72 12.71 -15.15 18.64
N ARG A 73 13.28 -13.96 18.56
CA ARG A 73 12.49 -12.73 18.46
C ARG A 73 12.45 -12.31 17.00
N VAL A 74 11.25 -12.32 16.48
CA VAL A 74 10.96 -11.87 15.13
C VAL A 74 10.21 -10.56 15.26
N ASP A 75 10.80 -9.49 14.74
CA ASP A 75 10.07 -8.23 14.62
C ASP A 75 8.91 -8.49 13.66
N THR A 76 7.70 -8.57 14.20
CA THR A 76 6.51 -8.71 13.38
C THR A 76 6.39 -7.47 12.52
N ALA A 77 6.35 -7.68 11.21
CA ALA A 77 5.90 -6.66 10.27
C ALA A 77 4.38 -6.40 10.42
N GLY A 78 3.84 -6.67 11.58
CA GLY A 78 2.48 -6.44 12.03
C GLY A 78 2.46 -5.26 12.99
N GLY A 79 2.84 -4.07 12.54
CA GLY A 79 2.19 -2.88 13.06
C GLY A 79 0.73 -3.00 12.63
N ASP A 80 -0.21 -2.64 13.50
CA ASP A 80 -1.63 -2.58 13.22
C ASP A 80 -1.81 -2.06 11.80
N ILE A 81 -2.26 -2.95 10.91
CA ILE A 81 -2.71 -2.53 9.61
C ILE A 81 -3.86 -1.62 9.96
N CYS A 82 -3.65 -0.31 9.87
CA CYS A 82 -4.70 0.66 9.95
C CYS A 82 -5.65 0.33 8.79
N SER A 83 -6.50 -0.67 9.01
CA SER A 83 -7.70 -0.78 8.24
C SER A 83 -8.47 0.48 8.59
N SER A 84 -8.61 1.40 7.64
CA SER A 84 -9.41 2.62 7.76
C SER A 84 -10.89 2.33 8.03
N TYR A 85 -11.18 1.21 8.66
CA TYR A 85 -12.47 0.68 9.07
C TYR A 85 -12.70 0.71 10.59
N GLU A 86 -11.83 1.35 11.37
CA GLU A 86 -12.20 1.67 12.75
C GLU A 86 -13.38 2.63 12.73
N GLY A 87 -14.59 2.07 12.85
CA GLY A 87 -15.82 2.83 13.02
C GLY A 87 -17.02 2.44 12.16
N GLN A 88 -16.89 1.60 11.13
CA GLN A 88 -18.07 1.04 10.50
C GLN A 88 -18.46 -0.25 11.24
N CYS A 89 -19.44 -0.15 12.15
CA CYS A 89 -20.13 -1.32 12.64
C CYS A 89 -20.59 -2.15 11.44
N VAL A 90 -19.99 -3.34 11.28
CA VAL A 90 -20.56 -4.38 10.42
C VAL A 90 -21.94 -4.67 10.99
N LYS A 91 -22.99 -4.13 10.37
CA LYS A 91 -24.36 -4.47 10.75
C LYS A 91 -24.51 -5.97 10.49
N ALA A 92 -24.88 -6.72 11.52
CA ALA A 92 -25.30 -8.10 11.32
C ALA A 92 -26.34 -8.10 10.22
N ALA A 93 -26.10 -8.88 9.15
CA ALA A 93 -27.06 -8.98 8.07
C ALA A 93 -28.36 -9.55 8.64
N GLU A 94 -29.43 -8.76 8.61
CA GLU A 94 -30.75 -9.16 9.12
C GLU A 94 -31.41 -10.23 8.23
N ALA A 95 -30.89 -10.44 7.03
CA ALA A 95 -31.34 -11.45 6.08
C ALA A 95 -30.16 -12.17 5.41
N THR A 96 -30.35 -13.40 4.96
CA THR A 96 -29.36 -14.13 4.16
C THR A 96 -29.14 -13.41 2.83
N PRO A 97 -27.92 -12.96 2.50
CA PRO A 97 -27.68 -12.26 1.26
C PRO A 97 -27.90 -13.20 0.06
N LYS A 98 -28.49 -12.67 -1.01
CA LYS A 98 -28.76 -13.44 -2.25
C LYS A 98 -27.73 -13.19 -3.34
N ARG A 99 -27.04 -12.08 -3.29
CA ARG A 99 -26.03 -11.67 -4.26
C ARG A 99 -24.89 -10.98 -3.55
N LEU A 100 -23.70 -11.51 -3.74
CA LEU A 100 -22.47 -11.00 -3.11
C LEU A 100 -21.55 -10.37 -4.14
N GLY A 101 -20.82 -9.36 -3.70
CA GLY A 101 -19.71 -8.75 -4.42
C GLY A 101 -18.46 -8.67 -3.53
N VAL A 102 -17.30 -8.66 -4.15
CA VAL A 102 -16.02 -8.47 -3.46
C VAL A 102 -15.31 -7.27 -4.07
N ALA A 103 -15.05 -6.25 -3.26
CA ALA A 103 -14.15 -5.15 -3.62
C ALA A 103 -12.75 -5.46 -3.12
N VAL A 104 -11.75 -5.15 -3.94
CA VAL A 104 -10.33 -5.39 -3.62
C VAL A 104 -9.51 -4.15 -3.90
N ASP A 105 -8.74 -3.73 -2.93
CA ASP A 105 -7.63 -2.79 -3.08
C ASP A 105 -6.33 -3.57 -3.06
N LEU A 106 -5.68 -3.69 -4.22
CA LEU A 106 -4.43 -4.42 -4.40
C LEU A 106 -3.22 -3.49 -4.25
N GLY A 107 -2.87 -3.18 -3.01
CA GLY A 107 -1.70 -2.39 -2.71
C GLY A 107 -0.38 -3.15 -2.85
N THR A 108 0.71 -2.40 -2.99
CA THR A 108 2.07 -2.97 -3.05
C THR A 108 2.45 -3.70 -1.76
N THR A 109 2.09 -3.15 -0.61
CA THR A 109 2.43 -3.68 0.71
C THR A 109 1.28 -4.47 1.31
N THR A 110 0.08 -3.93 1.28
CA THR A 110 -1.13 -4.49 1.90
C THR A 110 -2.22 -4.64 0.87
N VAL A 111 -2.99 -5.71 0.99
CA VAL A 111 -4.22 -5.94 0.21
C VAL A 111 -5.39 -5.85 1.16
N ALA A 112 -6.40 -5.04 0.80
CA ALA A 112 -7.64 -4.92 1.54
C ALA A 112 -8.81 -5.44 0.69
N MET A 113 -9.72 -6.17 1.31
CA MET A 113 -10.87 -6.78 0.65
C MET A 113 -12.13 -6.52 1.48
N GLU A 114 -13.24 -6.32 0.79
CA GLU A 114 -14.54 -6.09 1.39
C GLU A 114 -15.58 -6.99 0.73
N LEU A 115 -16.30 -7.78 1.52
CA LEU A 115 -17.45 -8.57 1.09
C LEU A 115 -18.71 -7.71 1.26
N VAL A 116 -19.46 -7.55 0.19
CA VAL A 116 -20.61 -6.63 0.10
C VAL A 116 -21.86 -7.40 -0.32
N ASP A 117 -22.96 -7.15 0.34
CA ASP A 117 -24.28 -7.53 -0.16
C ASP A 117 -24.72 -6.55 -1.26
N LEU A 118 -24.88 -7.04 -2.48
CA LEU A 118 -25.21 -6.21 -3.65
C LEU A 118 -26.65 -5.69 -3.66
N GLU A 119 -27.54 -6.25 -2.83
CA GLU A 119 -28.95 -5.78 -2.74
C GLU A 119 -29.07 -4.63 -1.73
N SER A 120 -28.46 -4.75 -0.56
CA SER A 120 -28.49 -3.72 0.50
C SER A 120 -27.35 -2.73 0.43
N GLU A 121 -26.36 -2.99 -0.41
CA GLU A 121 -25.09 -2.26 -0.49
C GLU A 121 -24.34 -2.21 0.86
N SER A 122 -24.60 -3.15 1.77
CA SER A 122 -23.96 -3.18 3.07
C SER A 122 -22.69 -4.02 3.08
N THR A 123 -21.70 -3.59 3.86
CA THR A 123 -20.48 -4.37 4.14
C THR A 123 -20.84 -5.52 5.06
N ILE A 124 -20.52 -6.74 4.65
CA ILE A 124 -20.74 -7.98 5.41
C ILE A 124 -19.49 -8.34 6.21
N ASP A 125 -18.33 -8.28 5.57
CA ASP A 125 -17.06 -8.64 6.17
C ASP A 125 -15.92 -7.88 5.49
N VAL A 126 -14.79 -7.73 6.20
CA VAL A 126 -13.57 -7.14 5.69
C VAL A 126 -12.40 -8.05 5.99
N TYR A 127 -11.47 -8.15 5.05
CA TYR A 127 -10.29 -8.98 5.19
C TYR A 127 -9.09 -8.25 4.63
N SER A 128 -8.00 -8.23 5.37
CA SER A 128 -6.75 -7.63 4.91
C SER A 128 -5.57 -8.55 5.18
N PHE A 129 -4.55 -8.45 4.32
CA PHE A 129 -3.34 -9.24 4.45
C PHE A 129 -2.16 -8.53 3.79
N MET A 130 -0.96 -8.89 4.23
CA MET A 130 0.28 -8.44 3.60
C MET A 130 0.41 -9.06 2.21
N ASN A 131 0.70 -8.24 1.20
CA ASN A 131 0.85 -8.72 -0.16
C ASN A 131 1.99 -9.75 -0.25
N PRO A 132 1.71 -11.02 -0.61
CA PRO A 132 2.73 -12.09 -0.63
C PRO A 132 3.85 -11.84 -1.64
N GLN A 133 3.64 -10.97 -2.62
CA GLN A 133 4.66 -10.57 -3.60
C GLN A 133 5.86 -9.86 -2.93
N ILE A 134 5.73 -9.42 -1.68
CA ILE A 134 6.84 -8.86 -0.89
C ILE A 134 8.04 -9.82 -0.81
N ALA A 135 7.80 -11.13 -0.85
CA ALA A 135 8.86 -12.14 -0.89
C ALA A 135 9.77 -12.01 -2.12
N TYR A 136 9.26 -11.48 -3.22
CA TYR A 136 9.97 -11.29 -4.48
C TYR A 136 10.49 -9.86 -4.68
N GLY A 137 9.87 -8.89 -4.02
CA GLY A 137 10.27 -7.49 -4.05
C GLY A 137 9.43 -6.63 -3.11
N SER A 138 10.09 -5.76 -2.33
CA SER A 138 9.43 -4.89 -1.34
C SER A 138 8.70 -3.70 -1.96
N ASP A 139 9.04 -3.34 -3.19
CA ASP A 139 8.56 -2.17 -3.92
C ASP A 139 8.24 -2.51 -5.39
N VAL A 140 7.64 -1.57 -6.08
CA VAL A 140 7.22 -1.72 -7.47
C VAL A 140 8.40 -2.07 -8.40
N LEU A 141 9.53 -1.36 -8.28
CA LEU A 141 10.68 -1.54 -9.17
C LEU A 141 11.33 -2.92 -8.99
N SER A 142 11.45 -3.38 -7.75
CA SER A 142 11.99 -4.72 -7.46
C SER A 142 11.08 -5.83 -8.01
N ARG A 143 9.75 -5.65 -8.00
CA ARG A 143 8.81 -6.59 -8.62
C ARG A 143 8.85 -6.55 -10.14
N ILE A 144 8.97 -5.37 -10.76
CA ILE A 144 9.18 -5.24 -12.21
C ILE A 144 10.44 -6.00 -12.60
N LYS A 145 11.54 -5.82 -11.87
CA LYS A 145 12.79 -6.53 -12.13
C LYS A 145 12.64 -8.04 -11.97
N HIS A 146 11.92 -8.53 -10.97
CA HIS A 146 11.67 -9.97 -10.78
C HIS A 146 10.77 -10.52 -11.90
N GLY A 147 9.71 -9.80 -12.25
CA GLY A 147 8.73 -10.18 -13.27
C GLY A 147 9.16 -9.88 -14.72
N SER A 148 10.43 -9.46 -14.96
CA SER A 148 10.95 -9.24 -16.32
C SER A 148 11.09 -10.54 -17.12
N CYS A 149 11.14 -11.70 -16.48
CA CYS A 149 11.05 -13.00 -17.13
C CYS A 149 9.67 -13.65 -16.90
N ALA A 150 9.27 -14.52 -17.83
CA ALA A 150 7.97 -15.20 -17.76
C ALA A 150 7.80 -16.04 -16.47
N CYS A 151 8.86 -16.65 -15.96
CA CYS A 151 8.83 -17.40 -14.71
C CYS A 151 8.56 -16.48 -13.49
N GLY A 152 9.28 -15.37 -13.37
CA GLY A 152 9.09 -14.41 -12.27
C GLY A 152 7.71 -13.74 -12.29
N LEU A 153 7.21 -13.41 -13.50
CA LEU A 153 5.85 -12.89 -13.66
C LEU A 153 4.80 -13.94 -13.22
N SER A 154 4.98 -15.20 -13.58
CA SER A 154 4.09 -16.29 -13.17
C SER A 154 4.12 -16.50 -11.65
N GLU A 155 5.27 -16.42 -11.01
CA GLU A 155 5.42 -16.50 -9.55
C GLU A 155 4.69 -15.36 -8.85
N LEU A 156 4.93 -14.12 -9.28
CA LEU A 156 4.24 -12.93 -8.75
C LEU A 156 2.72 -13.04 -8.89
N ARG A 157 2.23 -13.47 -10.06
CA ARG A 157 0.80 -13.63 -10.31
C ARG A 157 0.20 -14.76 -9.47
N SER A 158 0.84 -15.92 -9.45
CA SER A 158 0.30 -17.11 -8.77
C SER A 158 0.17 -16.89 -7.26
N CYS A 159 1.17 -16.28 -6.61
CA CYS A 159 1.13 -16.07 -5.17
C CYS A 159 0.00 -15.13 -4.75
N ILE A 160 -0.25 -14.06 -5.52
CA ILE A 160 -1.33 -13.11 -5.19
C ILE A 160 -2.72 -13.66 -5.54
N VAL A 161 -2.89 -14.32 -6.68
CA VAL A 161 -4.15 -14.95 -7.09
C VAL A 161 -4.59 -15.99 -6.06
N LYS A 162 -3.66 -16.86 -5.62
CA LYS A 162 -3.92 -17.83 -4.55
C LYS A 162 -4.39 -17.14 -3.27
N LYS A 163 -3.73 -16.04 -2.87
CA LYS A 163 -4.05 -15.35 -1.63
C LYS A 163 -5.39 -14.61 -1.69
N LEU A 164 -5.74 -14.05 -2.85
CA LEU A 164 -7.07 -13.46 -3.09
C LEU A 164 -8.17 -14.52 -2.97
N SER A 165 -8.00 -15.69 -3.61
CA SER A 165 -8.95 -16.80 -3.51
C SER A 165 -9.11 -17.25 -2.05
N GLU A 166 -8.01 -17.47 -1.32
CA GLU A 166 -8.06 -17.82 0.11
C GLU A 166 -8.79 -16.77 0.95
N GLY A 167 -8.58 -15.47 0.68
CA GLY A 167 -9.23 -14.37 1.38
C GLY A 167 -10.73 -14.32 1.15
N ILE A 168 -11.19 -14.54 -0.10
CA ILE A 168 -12.61 -14.62 -0.43
C ILE A 168 -13.26 -15.79 0.33
N MET A 169 -12.64 -16.96 0.29
CA MET A 169 -13.18 -18.14 0.97
C MET A 169 -13.19 -17.96 2.50
N CYS A 170 -12.21 -17.26 3.06
CA CYS A 170 -12.19 -16.92 4.48
C CYS A 170 -13.37 -16.03 4.89
N MET A 171 -13.66 -14.97 4.12
CA MET A 171 -14.82 -14.08 4.37
C MET A 171 -16.15 -14.82 4.22
N LEU A 172 -16.29 -15.70 3.22
CA LEU A 172 -17.48 -16.53 3.05
C LEU A 172 -17.69 -17.50 4.22
N LYS A 173 -16.61 -18.09 4.72
CA LYS A 173 -16.67 -18.95 5.91
C LYS A 173 -17.06 -18.15 7.14
N SER A 174 -16.49 -16.95 7.35
CA SER A 174 -16.87 -16.05 8.44
C SER A 174 -18.37 -15.69 8.40
N LEU A 175 -18.91 -15.47 7.18
CA LEU A 175 -20.34 -15.23 7.01
C LEU A 175 -21.20 -16.45 7.44
N MET A 176 -20.78 -17.67 7.08
CA MET A 176 -21.45 -18.89 7.53
C MET A 176 -21.45 -19.01 9.06
N ASP A 177 -20.28 -18.82 9.67
CA ASP A 177 -20.13 -18.97 11.13
C ASP A 177 -20.99 -17.93 11.89
N LYS A 178 -21.20 -16.73 11.33
CA LYS A 178 -22.08 -15.69 11.89
C LYS A 178 -23.56 -15.98 11.73
N GLN A 179 -23.97 -16.79 10.76
CA GLN A 179 -25.38 -17.15 10.49
C GLN A 179 -25.85 -18.39 11.27
N GLN A 180 -24.97 -19.16 11.90
CA GLN A 180 -25.37 -20.25 12.79
C GLN A 180 -25.71 -19.69 14.19
N PRO A 181 -27.03 -19.64 14.58
CA PRO A 181 -27.66 -20.82 15.18
C PRO A 181 -29.04 -21.21 14.59
N TYR A 182 -29.45 -20.65 13.50
CA TYR A 182 -30.77 -20.88 12.92
C TYR A 182 -30.71 -21.47 11.48
N ASN A 183 -30.64 -22.77 11.36
CA ASN A 183 -30.88 -23.58 10.16
C ASN A 183 -29.75 -23.82 9.14
N MET A 184 -29.45 -25.11 9.08
CA MET A 184 -29.09 -25.91 7.88
C MET A 184 -27.64 -25.89 7.39
N CYS A 185 -27.16 -27.09 7.12
CA CYS A 185 -25.97 -27.51 6.39
C CYS A 185 -25.87 -26.90 4.98
N GLU A 186 -25.62 -25.60 4.86
CA GLU A 186 -25.13 -25.05 3.60
C GLU A 186 -23.59 -25.10 3.62
N SER A 187 -23.01 -25.75 2.64
CA SER A 187 -21.55 -25.79 2.48
C SER A 187 -21.03 -24.42 2.01
N SER A 188 -19.79 -24.08 2.31
CA SER A 188 -19.15 -22.83 1.82
C SER A 188 -19.19 -22.70 0.30
N SER A 189 -19.29 -23.81 -0.43
CA SER A 189 -19.50 -23.85 -1.88
C SER A 189 -20.84 -23.24 -2.33
N ASN A 190 -21.90 -23.32 -1.53
CA ASN A 190 -23.18 -22.67 -1.85
C ASN A 190 -23.10 -21.16 -1.77
N LEU A 191 -22.38 -20.61 -0.77
CA LEU A 191 -22.18 -19.15 -0.65
C LEU A 191 -21.24 -18.61 -1.73
N ALA A 192 -20.23 -19.37 -2.16
CA ALA A 192 -19.35 -18.98 -3.24
C ALA A 192 -20.11 -18.74 -4.55
N GLY A 193 -21.13 -19.56 -4.85
CA GLY A 193 -22.03 -19.36 -5.98
C GLY A 193 -22.90 -18.09 -5.90
N LEU A 194 -22.97 -17.41 -4.74
CA LEU A 194 -23.65 -16.11 -4.62
C LEU A 194 -22.75 -14.93 -5.00
N VAL A 195 -21.43 -15.12 -5.08
CA VAL A 195 -20.49 -14.09 -5.51
C VAL A 195 -20.67 -13.85 -7.01
N ARG A 196 -21.16 -12.68 -7.37
CA ARG A 196 -21.47 -12.31 -8.77
C ARG A 196 -20.41 -11.43 -9.39
N ARG A 197 -19.72 -10.63 -8.58
CA ARG A 197 -18.73 -9.69 -9.07
C ARG A 197 -17.58 -9.51 -8.08
N ILE A 198 -16.37 -9.47 -8.62
CA ILE A 198 -15.15 -9.18 -7.90
C ILE A 198 -14.47 -8.01 -8.63
N VAL A 199 -14.34 -6.86 -7.98
CA VAL A 199 -13.73 -5.66 -8.58
C VAL A 199 -12.40 -5.42 -7.89
N ILE A 200 -11.34 -5.33 -8.69
CA ILE A 200 -9.97 -5.13 -8.22
C ILE A 200 -9.44 -3.79 -8.70
N SER A 201 -9.18 -2.92 -7.75
CA SER A 201 -8.43 -1.67 -7.90
C SER A 201 -6.99 -1.88 -7.43
N GLY A 202 -6.07 -1.06 -7.90
CA GLY A 202 -4.66 -1.10 -7.50
C GLY A 202 -3.79 -0.29 -8.42
N ASN A 203 -2.50 -0.19 -8.09
CA ASN A 203 -1.57 0.51 -8.95
C ASN A 203 -1.30 -0.25 -10.26
N THR A 204 -0.79 0.48 -11.26
CA THR A 204 -0.60 -0.05 -12.62
C THR A 204 0.22 -1.33 -12.66
N THR A 205 1.29 -1.43 -11.87
CA THR A 205 2.17 -2.61 -11.86
C THR A 205 1.44 -3.83 -11.26
N MET A 206 0.69 -3.64 -10.19
CA MET A 206 -0.06 -4.74 -9.56
C MET A 206 -1.13 -5.29 -10.49
N LEU A 207 -1.84 -4.41 -11.20
CA LEU A 207 -2.85 -4.82 -12.18
C LEU A 207 -2.21 -5.44 -13.42
N ALA A 208 -1.05 -4.96 -13.89
CA ALA A 208 -0.31 -5.59 -14.99
C ALA A 208 0.14 -7.02 -14.63
N ILE A 209 0.61 -7.25 -13.41
CA ILE A 209 0.95 -8.59 -12.91
C ILE A 209 -0.28 -9.52 -12.94
N LEU A 210 -1.43 -9.05 -12.46
CA LEU A 210 -2.66 -9.84 -12.49
C LEU A 210 -3.12 -10.19 -13.91
N ASN A 211 -2.98 -9.24 -14.84
CA ASN A 211 -3.26 -9.46 -16.27
C ASN A 211 -2.26 -10.40 -16.93
N GLY A 212 -1.10 -10.64 -16.32
CA GLY A 212 -0.01 -11.40 -16.95
C GLY A 212 0.70 -10.63 -18.07
N PHE A 213 0.65 -9.30 -18.04
CA PHE A 213 1.35 -8.45 -19.03
C PHE A 213 2.83 -8.34 -18.69
N THR A 214 3.64 -8.21 -19.73
CA THR A 214 5.08 -7.98 -19.56
C THR A 214 5.30 -6.65 -18.82
N LEU A 215 6.24 -6.64 -17.86
CA LEU A 215 6.52 -5.49 -17.01
C LEU A 215 7.68 -4.62 -17.54
N GLU A 216 8.34 -5.03 -18.62
CA GLU A 216 9.53 -4.36 -19.14
C GLU A 216 9.30 -2.87 -19.40
N ASN A 217 8.20 -2.55 -20.07
CA ASN A 217 7.86 -1.17 -20.43
C ASN A 217 7.45 -0.29 -19.22
N LEU A 218 7.16 -0.90 -18.07
CA LEU A 218 6.88 -0.15 -16.83
C LEU A 218 8.18 0.22 -16.10
N GLY A 219 9.27 -0.52 -16.33
CA GLY A 219 10.55 -0.31 -15.67
C GLY A 219 11.58 0.48 -16.48
N ALA A 220 11.31 0.79 -17.73
CA ALA A 220 12.23 1.48 -18.64
C ALA A 220 11.50 2.50 -19.51
N ALA A 221 12.20 3.61 -19.80
CA ALA A 221 11.68 4.62 -20.73
C ALA A 221 11.32 3.99 -22.09
N PRO A 222 10.17 4.39 -22.67
CA PRO A 222 9.32 5.56 -22.38
C PRO A 222 8.21 5.30 -21.34
N PHE A 223 8.31 4.31 -20.46
CA PHE A 223 7.37 4.01 -19.38
C PHE A 223 5.91 3.94 -19.86
N THR A 224 5.60 2.90 -20.61
CA THR A 224 4.27 2.72 -21.20
C THR A 224 3.56 1.50 -20.64
N ILE A 225 2.24 1.57 -20.56
CA ILE A 225 1.39 0.40 -20.32
C ILE A 225 0.94 -0.19 -21.64
N LYS A 226 0.96 -1.50 -21.76
CA LYS A 226 0.55 -2.19 -22.98
C LYS A 226 -0.96 -2.08 -23.21
N ASN A 227 -1.74 -2.16 -22.16
CA ASN A 227 -3.19 -1.95 -22.12
C ASN A 227 -3.57 -1.45 -20.73
N GLY A 228 -4.02 -0.20 -20.64
CA GLY A 228 -4.48 0.43 -19.41
C GLY A 228 -6.01 0.44 -19.26
N ASP A 229 -6.75 -0.25 -20.17
CA ASP A 229 -8.20 -0.30 -20.13
C ASP A 229 -8.68 -1.32 -19.09
N MET A 230 -9.96 -1.28 -18.79
CA MET A 230 -10.63 -2.28 -17.97
C MET A 230 -10.43 -3.68 -18.58
N ALA A 231 -10.27 -4.69 -17.71
CA ALA A 231 -10.20 -6.08 -18.13
C ALA A 231 -11.20 -6.93 -17.34
N GLU A 232 -11.86 -7.85 -18.04
CA GLU A 232 -12.86 -8.74 -17.49
C GLU A 232 -12.45 -10.20 -17.65
N PHE A 233 -12.70 -10.99 -16.61
CA PHE A 233 -12.41 -12.42 -16.57
C PHE A 233 -13.52 -13.19 -15.88
N LYS A 234 -13.60 -14.50 -16.15
CA LYS A 234 -14.40 -15.42 -15.33
C LYS A 234 -13.64 -15.79 -14.06
N GLY A 235 -14.39 -15.89 -12.94
CA GLY A 235 -13.79 -16.13 -11.63
C GLY A 235 -13.01 -17.44 -11.53
N ASP A 236 -13.53 -18.52 -12.13
CA ASP A 236 -12.88 -19.83 -12.14
C ASP A 236 -11.53 -19.80 -12.84
N SER A 237 -11.48 -19.23 -14.04
CA SER A 237 -10.26 -19.15 -14.85
C SER A 237 -9.26 -18.17 -14.28
N PHE A 238 -9.72 -17.11 -13.62
CA PHE A 238 -8.84 -16.07 -13.06
C PHE A 238 -8.27 -16.49 -11.70
N LEU A 239 -9.11 -17.01 -10.79
CA LEU A 239 -8.74 -17.36 -9.41
C LEU A 239 -8.32 -18.83 -9.25
N GLY A 240 -8.49 -19.65 -10.30
CA GLY A 240 -8.08 -21.06 -10.29
C GLY A 240 -8.95 -21.93 -9.36
N THR A 241 -10.20 -21.53 -9.12
CA THR A 241 -11.16 -22.28 -8.29
C THR A 241 -12.53 -22.35 -8.95
N THR A 242 -13.11 -23.55 -9.05
CA THR A 242 -14.44 -23.77 -9.61
C THR A 242 -15.56 -23.23 -8.73
N GLU A 243 -15.31 -22.95 -7.47
CA GLU A 243 -16.31 -22.44 -6.52
C GLU A 243 -16.79 -21.02 -6.86
N LEU A 244 -15.97 -20.25 -7.60
CA LEU A 244 -16.28 -18.88 -8.04
C LEU A 244 -16.58 -18.77 -9.53
N CYS A 245 -17.07 -19.85 -10.17
CA CYS A 245 -17.33 -19.91 -11.60
C CYS A 245 -18.39 -18.89 -12.09
N ASP A 246 -19.34 -18.54 -11.23
CA ASP A 246 -20.39 -17.55 -11.52
C ASP A 246 -19.94 -16.10 -11.31
N ALA A 247 -18.75 -15.88 -10.78
CA ALA A 247 -18.22 -14.55 -10.53
C ALA A 247 -17.58 -13.95 -11.79
N GLU A 248 -17.88 -12.68 -12.04
CA GLU A 248 -17.15 -11.82 -12.97
C GLU A 248 -16.02 -11.10 -12.22
N VAL A 249 -14.78 -11.19 -12.70
CA VAL A 249 -13.64 -10.47 -12.16
C VAL A 249 -13.31 -9.29 -13.05
N ILE A 250 -13.35 -8.08 -12.48
CA ILE A 250 -13.10 -6.83 -13.19
C ILE A 250 -11.83 -6.19 -12.60
N LEU A 251 -10.84 -5.96 -13.46
CA LEU A 251 -9.68 -5.11 -13.14
C LEU A 251 -9.98 -3.71 -13.63
N LEU A 252 -9.89 -2.72 -12.74
CA LEU A 252 -10.20 -1.33 -13.07
C LEU A 252 -9.16 -0.71 -14.01
N PRO A 253 -9.55 0.30 -14.82
CA PRO A 253 -8.66 0.93 -15.78
C PRO A 253 -7.61 1.82 -15.11
N ASN A 254 -6.37 1.79 -15.63
CA ASN A 254 -5.27 2.64 -15.21
C ASN A 254 -5.19 3.90 -16.08
N LEU A 255 -4.70 4.99 -15.51
CA LEU A 255 -4.46 6.23 -16.25
C LEU A 255 -3.16 6.17 -17.05
N SER A 256 -2.07 5.71 -16.41
CA SER A 256 -0.73 5.67 -17.02
C SER A 256 0.14 4.58 -16.40
N ALA A 257 1.38 4.49 -16.83
CA ALA A 257 2.37 3.60 -16.21
C ALA A 257 2.61 3.90 -14.72
N PHE A 258 2.41 5.14 -14.31
CA PHE A 258 2.70 5.62 -12.95
C PHE A 258 1.46 5.93 -12.10
N VAL A 259 0.29 6.09 -12.73
CA VAL A 259 -0.96 6.42 -12.03
C VAL A 259 -1.98 5.33 -12.31
N GLY A 260 -2.27 4.56 -11.28
CA GLY A 260 -3.11 3.37 -11.34
C GLY A 260 -4.60 3.64 -11.19
N ALA A 261 -5.35 2.55 -11.16
CA ALA A 261 -6.79 2.56 -10.92
C ALA A 261 -7.15 3.01 -9.50
N ASP A 262 -6.29 2.74 -8.52
CA ASP A 262 -6.40 3.16 -7.12
C ASP A 262 -6.58 4.67 -6.99
N VAL A 263 -5.67 5.42 -7.61
CA VAL A 263 -5.67 6.88 -7.59
C VAL A 263 -6.82 7.46 -8.42
N LEU A 264 -7.05 6.90 -9.61
CA LEU A 264 -8.09 7.38 -10.52
C LEU A 264 -9.49 7.18 -9.92
N SER A 265 -9.78 5.99 -9.38
CA SER A 265 -11.05 5.70 -8.72
C SER A 265 -11.23 6.53 -7.44
N GLY A 266 -10.14 6.71 -6.68
CA GLY A 266 -10.13 7.54 -5.47
C GLY A 266 -10.45 9.00 -5.74
N ALA A 267 -9.80 9.60 -6.74
CA ALA A 267 -10.07 10.97 -7.13
C ALA A 267 -11.52 11.15 -7.63
N LEU A 268 -12.06 10.17 -8.37
CA LEU A 268 -13.44 10.20 -8.84
C LEU A 268 -14.44 10.11 -7.68
N ILE A 269 -14.22 9.21 -6.71
CA ILE A 269 -15.07 9.04 -5.51
C ILE A 269 -15.13 10.33 -4.69
N LYS A 270 -13.99 11.02 -4.54
CA LYS A 270 -13.92 12.30 -3.81
C LYS A 270 -14.45 13.48 -4.61
N GLY A 271 -14.88 13.25 -5.83
CA GLY A 271 -15.49 14.30 -6.66
C GLY A 271 -14.49 15.38 -7.08
N VAL A 272 -13.24 15.00 -7.33
CA VAL A 272 -12.20 15.91 -7.86
C VAL A 272 -12.67 16.56 -9.15
N PHE A 273 -13.41 15.83 -9.97
CA PHE A 273 -13.89 16.25 -11.29
C PHE A 273 -15.34 16.79 -11.30
N ARG A 274 -15.93 17.09 -10.11
CA ARG A 274 -17.35 17.45 -10.02
C ARG A 274 -17.66 18.87 -10.44
N ASP A 275 -16.81 19.82 -10.07
CA ASP A 275 -17.03 21.25 -10.23
C ASP A 275 -15.81 21.98 -10.81
N ALA A 276 -15.90 23.30 -10.98
CA ALA A 276 -14.83 24.11 -11.59
C ALA A 276 -13.69 24.45 -10.61
N GLY A 277 -13.86 24.21 -9.30
CA GLY A 277 -12.82 24.46 -8.31
C GLY A 277 -11.70 23.42 -8.41
N TYR A 278 -10.45 23.85 -8.41
CA TYR A 278 -9.31 22.94 -8.41
C TYR A 278 -9.23 22.16 -7.10
N LYS A 279 -8.96 20.88 -7.22
CA LYS A 279 -8.77 19.97 -6.10
C LYS A 279 -7.49 19.18 -6.30
N LEU A 280 -6.69 19.10 -5.25
CA LEU A 280 -5.50 18.26 -5.20
C LEU A 280 -5.87 16.97 -4.49
N PHE A 281 -5.66 15.84 -5.13
CA PHE A 281 -5.78 14.52 -4.55
C PHE A 281 -4.37 13.93 -4.41
N ALA A 282 -4.01 13.52 -3.20
CA ALA A 282 -2.73 12.91 -2.89
C ALA A 282 -2.95 11.56 -2.21
N ASP A 283 -2.61 10.48 -2.90
CA ASP A 283 -2.51 9.16 -2.30
C ASP A 283 -1.08 8.98 -1.79
N LEU A 284 -0.95 8.92 -0.46
CA LEU A 284 0.34 8.81 0.20
C LEU A 284 0.50 7.37 0.73
N GLY A 285 1.15 6.55 -0.07
CA GLY A 285 1.48 5.16 0.21
C GLY A 285 2.98 4.89 0.06
N THR A 286 3.31 3.72 -0.47
CA THR A 286 4.69 3.35 -0.85
C THR A 286 5.24 4.28 -1.93
N ASN A 287 4.36 4.77 -2.82
CA ASN A 287 4.62 5.91 -3.70
C ASN A 287 3.71 7.06 -3.27
N GLY A 288 3.95 8.25 -3.81
CA GLY A 288 3.06 9.39 -3.66
C GLY A 288 2.42 9.72 -5.00
N GLU A 289 1.18 9.29 -5.22
CA GLU A 289 0.45 9.61 -6.43
C GLU A 289 -0.40 10.86 -6.23
N LEU A 290 -0.31 11.78 -7.20
CA LEU A 290 -0.93 13.10 -7.12
C LEU A 290 -1.81 13.35 -8.34
N ILE A 291 -3.02 13.92 -8.14
CA ILE A 291 -3.87 14.46 -9.19
C ILE A 291 -4.30 15.88 -8.81
N LEU A 292 -4.03 16.86 -9.68
CA LEU A 292 -4.57 18.21 -9.57
C LEU A 292 -5.51 18.45 -10.74
N ALA A 293 -6.81 18.61 -10.46
CA ALA A 293 -7.81 18.70 -11.51
C ALA A 293 -9.08 19.44 -11.06
N ASN A 294 -9.93 19.71 -12.03
CA ASN A 294 -11.31 20.14 -11.87
C ASN A 294 -12.20 19.47 -12.94
N LYS A 295 -13.45 19.91 -13.11
CA LYS A 295 -14.39 19.32 -14.11
C LYS A 295 -13.92 19.41 -15.56
N HIS A 296 -12.95 20.25 -15.87
CA HIS A 296 -12.42 20.43 -17.23
C HIS A 296 -11.19 19.55 -17.50
N GLY A 297 -10.66 18.90 -16.50
CA GLY A 297 -9.47 18.04 -16.57
C GLY A 297 -8.35 18.50 -15.65
N GLY A 298 -7.18 17.97 -15.86
CA GLY A 298 -6.01 18.28 -15.03
C GLY A 298 -4.79 17.45 -15.35
N PHE A 299 -3.88 17.41 -14.38
CA PHE A 299 -2.64 16.66 -14.47
C PHE A 299 -2.50 15.67 -13.32
N ALA A 300 -1.78 14.58 -13.59
CA ALA A 300 -1.47 13.56 -12.60
C ALA A 300 0.00 13.17 -12.68
N THR A 301 0.58 12.80 -11.55
CA THR A 301 1.95 12.30 -11.48
C THR A 301 2.13 11.30 -10.35
N SER A 302 3.25 10.60 -10.36
CA SER A 302 3.68 9.74 -9.25
C SER A 302 5.08 10.14 -8.80
N CYS A 303 5.25 10.25 -7.51
CA CYS A 303 6.50 10.60 -6.84
C CYS A 303 7.13 9.34 -6.24
N ALA A 304 8.38 9.09 -6.54
CA ALA A 304 9.14 7.98 -5.97
C ALA A 304 9.55 8.27 -4.52
N CYS A 305 8.62 8.15 -3.58
CA CYS A 305 8.90 8.35 -2.15
C CYS A 305 9.54 7.13 -1.50
N GLY A 306 9.39 5.96 -2.13
CA GLY A 306 9.76 4.68 -1.51
C GLY A 306 8.91 4.39 -0.25
N PRO A 307 9.18 3.32 0.49
CA PRO A 307 8.50 3.01 1.75
C PRO A 307 8.93 3.94 2.90
N ALA A 308 9.32 5.14 2.56
CA ALA A 308 9.92 6.11 3.46
C ALA A 308 8.99 6.45 4.62
N PHE A 309 7.74 6.76 4.33
CA PHE A 309 6.79 7.13 5.38
C PHE A 309 6.26 5.93 6.16
N GLU A 310 6.22 4.75 5.55
CA GLU A 310 5.77 3.52 6.22
C GLU A 310 6.87 2.85 7.05
N GLY A 311 8.15 3.13 6.77
CA GLY A 311 9.24 2.32 7.32
C GLY A 311 10.53 3.02 7.71
N ILE A 312 10.71 4.32 7.44
CA ILE A 312 12.00 5.00 7.70
C ILE A 312 12.39 4.96 9.17
N LEU A 313 11.48 5.38 10.05
CA LEU A 313 11.74 5.37 11.49
C LEU A 313 11.35 4.04 12.15
N ARG A 314 11.04 3.00 11.38
CA ARG A 314 10.65 1.68 11.89
C ARG A 314 11.78 1.00 12.68
N ARG A 315 13.04 1.23 12.28
CA ARG A 315 14.21 0.78 13.05
C ARG A 315 14.26 1.42 14.43
N ALA A 316 13.68 2.62 14.57
CA ALA A 316 13.53 3.34 15.82
C ALA A 316 12.17 3.06 16.50
N GLY A 317 11.43 2.01 16.09
CA GLY A 317 10.13 1.66 16.67
C GLY A 317 9.00 2.64 16.34
N ILE A 318 9.23 3.60 15.44
CA ILE A 318 8.25 4.62 15.06
C ILE A 318 7.64 4.25 13.71
N ASN A 319 6.33 4.11 13.67
CA ASN A 319 5.62 3.72 12.46
C ASN A 319 4.80 4.89 11.89
N GLY A 320 4.70 4.92 10.56
CA GLY A 320 3.77 5.75 9.81
C GLY A 320 3.86 7.24 10.16
N THR A 321 2.71 7.83 10.45
CA THR A 321 2.53 9.26 10.71
C THR A 321 3.21 9.76 11.99
N ASN A 322 3.45 8.89 12.96
CA ASN A 322 4.18 9.24 14.20
C ASN A 322 5.61 9.73 13.91
N ALA A 323 6.17 9.37 12.75
CA ALA A 323 7.45 9.86 12.30
C ALA A 323 7.45 11.39 12.10
N PHE A 324 6.34 11.94 11.56
CA PHE A 324 6.18 13.38 11.38
C PHE A 324 6.11 14.10 12.73
N ASP A 325 5.35 13.57 13.67
CA ASP A 325 5.22 14.17 14.99
C ASP A 325 6.57 14.15 15.72
N MET A 326 7.27 13.02 15.67
CA MET A 326 8.58 12.91 16.32
C MET A 326 9.61 13.88 15.71
N LEU A 327 9.76 13.91 14.38
CA LEU A 327 10.68 14.82 13.73
C LEU A 327 10.30 16.29 13.95
N SER A 328 8.99 16.59 13.99
CA SER A 328 8.49 17.94 14.33
C SER A 328 8.87 18.35 15.75
N ILE A 329 8.70 17.43 16.73
CA ILE A 329 9.13 17.64 18.12
C ILE A 329 10.65 17.83 18.21
N MET A 330 11.44 16.99 17.53
CA MET A 330 12.90 17.12 17.52
C MET A 330 13.34 18.46 16.94
N LYS A 331 12.69 18.93 15.88
CA LYS A 331 12.92 20.22 15.27
C LYS A 331 12.57 21.37 16.25
N PHE A 332 11.40 21.33 16.85
CA PHE A 332 10.95 22.34 17.83
C PHE A 332 11.87 22.39 19.04
N SER A 333 12.41 21.26 19.48
CA SER A 333 13.32 21.15 20.63
C SER A 333 14.78 21.49 20.31
N GLY A 334 15.10 21.86 19.07
CA GLY A 334 16.48 22.18 18.65
C GLY A 334 17.41 20.95 18.55
N ILE A 335 16.87 19.74 18.61
CA ILE A 335 17.61 18.49 18.37
C ILE A 335 17.90 18.33 16.88
N LEU A 336 16.99 18.79 16.04
CA LEU A 336 17.03 18.75 14.58
C LEU A 336 16.87 20.18 14.04
N ASN A 337 17.73 20.60 13.12
CA ASN A 337 17.64 21.92 12.51
C ASN A 337 16.79 21.93 11.23
N ASP A 338 16.58 23.11 10.66
CA ASP A 338 15.81 23.29 9.41
C ASP A 338 16.43 22.61 8.19
N ASP A 339 17.71 22.33 8.18
CA ASP A 339 18.40 21.63 7.11
C ASP A 339 18.38 20.10 7.30
N GLY A 340 17.67 19.61 8.33
CA GLY A 340 17.56 18.19 8.62
C GLY A 340 18.82 17.59 9.26
N VAL A 341 19.63 18.41 9.91
CA VAL A 341 20.86 17.96 10.57
C VAL A 341 20.64 17.91 12.08
N LEU A 342 21.02 16.80 12.70
CA LEU A 342 21.04 16.66 14.14
C LEU A 342 22.06 17.63 14.77
N SER A 343 21.75 18.16 15.95
CA SER A 343 22.71 18.98 16.70
C SER A 343 24.00 18.20 17.00
N ASP A 344 25.12 18.89 17.14
CA ASP A 344 26.48 18.32 17.27
C ASP A 344 26.56 17.16 18.27
N ARG A 345 25.78 17.25 19.34
CA ARG A 345 25.72 16.22 20.38
C ARG A 345 25.23 14.86 19.86
N TYR A 346 24.43 14.83 18.81
CA TYR A 346 23.75 13.64 18.30
C TYR A 346 24.17 13.23 16.89
N ILE A 347 25.06 13.99 16.25
CA ILE A 347 25.39 13.83 14.83
C ILE A 347 26.04 12.46 14.55
N GLU A 348 26.93 11.99 15.45
CA GLU A 348 27.66 10.73 15.27
C GLU A 348 26.87 9.51 15.78
N ALA A 349 26.22 9.64 16.95
CA ALA A 349 25.60 8.51 17.63
C ALA A 349 24.09 8.40 17.38
N GLY A 350 23.48 9.38 16.72
CA GLY A 350 22.04 9.53 16.61
C GLY A 350 21.37 10.03 17.90
N TYR A 351 20.10 10.38 17.79
CA TYR A 351 19.28 10.74 18.95
C TYR A 351 18.68 9.50 19.58
N LYS A 352 19.11 9.19 20.81
CA LYS A 352 18.56 8.08 21.58
C LYS A 352 17.26 8.47 22.26
N MET A 353 16.18 7.80 21.91
CA MET A 353 14.85 7.97 22.50
C MET A 353 14.74 7.34 23.89
N PRO A 354 13.70 7.71 24.68
CA PRO A 354 13.48 7.16 26.01
C PRO A 354 13.30 5.62 26.04
N ASP A 355 12.77 5.03 24.95
CA ASP A 355 12.60 3.59 24.77
C ASP A 355 13.90 2.85 24.37
N GLY A 356 14.99 3.59 24.18
CA GLY A 356 16.31 3.08 23.82
C GLY A 356 16.60 3.02 22.33
N ASN A 357 15.60 3.24 21.47
CA ASN A 357 15.77 3.29 20.03
C ASN A 357 16.53 4.55 19.59
N ILE A 358 17.15 4.50 18.41
CA ILE A 358 18.01 5.59 17.91
C ILE A 358 17.45 6.10 16.58
N ILE A 359 17.32 7.41 16.47
CA ILE A 359 17.06 8.11 15.20
C ILE A 359 18.40 8.66 14.71
N ASP A 360 18.87 8.15 13.58
CA ASP A 360 20.15 8.54 12.97
C ASP A 360 19.95 9.47 11.75
N MET A 361 21.07 9.99 11.23
CA MET A 361 21.05 10.87 10.07
C MET A 361 20.57 10.20 8.79
N ASP A 362 20.80 8.89 8.61
CA ASP A 362 20.36 8.16 7.42
C ASP A 362 18.81 8.07 7.36
N MET A 363 18.19 7.87 8.53
CA MET A 363 16.72 7.88 8.63
C MET A 363 16.15 9.27 8.29
N ILE A 364 16.74 10.33 8.84
CA ILE A 364 16.31 11.70 8.58
C ILE A 364 16.51 12.06 7.11
N HIS A 365 17.65 11.71 6.54
CA HIS A 365 17.93 11.94 5.12
C HIS A 365 16.92 11.20 4.21
N SER A 366 16.63 9.94 4.51
CA SER A 366 15.63 9.17 3.76
C SER A 366 14.23 9.80 3.84
N PHE A 367 13.86 10.35 5.02
CA PHE A 367 12.61 11.11 5.17
C PHE A 367 12.60 12.37 4.31
N MET A 368 13.70 13.12 4.29
CA MET A 368 13.82 14.35 3.48
C MET A 368 13.72 14.05 1.97
N LEU A 369 14.33 12.96 1.49
CA LEU A 369 14.22 12.55 0.09
C LEU A 369 12.77 12.27 -0.31
N ALA A 370 12.05 11.50 0.50
CA ALA A 370 10.65 11.18 0.24
C ALA A 370 9.76 12.42 0.27
N LYS A 371 9.95 13.27 1.28
CA LYS A 371 9.23 14.53 1.41
C LYS A 371 9.48 15.44 0.21
N ALA A 372 10.75 15.61 -0.20
CA ALA A 372 11.12 16.44 -1.33
C ALA A 372 10.46 15.99 -2.63
N ALA A 373 10.33 14.68 -2.85
CA ALA A 373 9.64 14.13 -4.02
C ALA A 373 8.17 14.57 -4.09
N ILE A 374 7.45 14.50 -2.97
CA ILE A 374 6.04 14.94 -2.91
C ILE A 374 5.93 16.44 -3.11
N CYS A 375 6.78 17.24 -2.44
CA CYS A 375 6.76 18.69 -2.56
C CYS A 375 6.98 19.13 -4.02
N ALA A 376 8.02 18.59 -4.65
CA ALA A 376 8.32 18.89 -6.06
C ALA A 376 7.21 18.41 -7.00
N GLY A 377 6.57 17.27 -6.71
CA GLY A 377 5.41 16.79 -7.45
C GLY A 377 4.21 17.73 -7.35
N VAL A 378 3.87 18.21 -6.14
CA VAL A 378 2.81 19.21 -5.93
C VAL A 378 3.12 20.49 -6.67
N GLN A 379 4.35 21.00 -6.56
CA GLN A 379 4.79 22.20 -7.28
C GLN A 379 4.70 22.03 -8.80
N ALA A 380 5.13 20.88 -9.32
CA ALA A 380 5.06 20.56 -10.74
C ALA A 380 3.61 20.58 -11.25
N LEU A 381 2.66 20.00 -10.51
CA LEU A 381 1.24 19.99 -10.89
C LEU A 381 0.65 21.41 -10.89
N ILE A 382 0.92 22.23 -9.88
CA ILE A 382 0.45 23.60 -9.78
C ILE A 382 1.01 24.45 -10.93
N SER A 383 2.32 24.31 -11.20
CA SER A 383 2.96 25.00 -12.33
C SER A 383 2.41 24.54 -13.69
N SER A 384 2.15 23.24 -13.86
CA SER A 384 1.59 22.70 -15.12
C SER A 384 0.14 23.15 -15.37
N MET A 385 -0.61 23.42 -14.29
CA MET A 385 -1.96 23.98 -14.38
C MET A 385 -1.97 25.50 -14.59
N ASP A 386 -0.81 26.16 -14.45
CA ASP A 386 -0.68 27.63 -14.49
C ASP A 386 -1.64 28.34 -13.52
N ILE A 387 -1.68 27.85 -12.27
CA ILE A 387 -2.53 28.38 -11.20
C ILE A 387 -1.73 28.74 -9.97
N SER A 388 -2.32 29.58 -9.11
CA SER A 388 -1.83 29.81 -7.75
C SER A 388 -2.27 28.66 -6.81
N VAL A 389 -1.46 28.36 -5.79
CA VAL A 389 -1.82 27.41 -4.73
C VAL A 389 -3.12 27.79 -4.00
N ASP A 390 -3.44 29.08 -3.94
CA ASP A 390 -4.66 29.59 -3.32
C ASP A 390 -5.93 29.21 -4.08
N GLU A 391 -5.83 28.93 -5.38
CA GLU A 391 -6.94 28.49 -6.22
C GLU A 391 -7.32 27.03 -5.96
N VAL A 392 -6.43 26.25 -5.33
CA VAL A 392 -6.75 24.90 -4.86
C VAL A 392 -7.75 25.01 -3.71
N LYS A 393 -8.94 24.46 -3.88
CA LYS A 393 -10.05 24.57 -2.91
C LYS A 393 -10.01 23.49 -1.85
N THR A 394 -9.57 22.27 -2.21
CA THR A 394 -9.53 21.14 -1.32
C THR A 394 -8.28 20.29 -1.62
N LEU A 395 -7.63 19.81 -0.58
CA LEU A 395 -6.60 18.78 -0.64
C LEU A 395 -7.17 17.50 -0.05
N TYR A 396 -7.38 16.47 -0.87
CA TYR A 396 -7.72 15.14 -0.37
C TYR A 396 -6.45 14.35 -0.11
N ILE A 397 -6.31 13.80 1.10
CA ILE A 397 -5.20 12.93 1.48
C ILE A 397 -5.74 11.51 1.67
N ALA A 398 -5.38 10.63 0.76
CA ALA A 398 -5.74 9.22 0.73
C ALA A 398 -4.55 8.32 1.12
N GLY A 399 -4.79 7.01 1.13
CA GLY A 399 -3.81 5.99 1.48
C GLY A 399 -3.75 5.71 2.98
N GLY A 400 -3.18 4.56 3.33
CA GLY A 400 -3.08 4.12 4.72
C GLY A 400 -2.27 5.06 5.62
N PHE A 401 -1.31 5.77 5.03
CA PHE A 401 -0.52 6.78 5.72
C PHE A 401 -1.33 8.06 6.02
N GLY A 402 -2.22 8.49 5.09
CA GLY A 402 -2.92 9.77 5.19
C GLY A 402 -3.89 9.85 6.37
N CYS A 403 -4.49 8.75 6.79
CA CYS A 403 -5.58 8.74 7.79
C CYS A 403 -5.22 9.34 9.15
N ASN A 404 -3.94 9.26 9.55
CA ASN A 404 -3.46 9.71 10.86
C ASN A 404 -2.41 10.83 10.76
N LEU A 405 -2.24 11.45 9.59
CA LEU A 405 -1.24 12.50 9.39
C LEU A 405 -1.62 13.77 10.15
N ASN A 406 -0.79 14.17 11.09
CA ASN A 406 -0.93 15.45 11.78
C ASN A 406 -0.51 16.59 10.83
N MET A 407 -1.49 17.38 10.38
CA MET A 407 -1.26 18.47 9.43
C MET A 407 -0.30 19.54 9.94
N ASN A 408 -0.31 19.83 11.25
CA ASN A 408 0.62 20.79 11.82
C ASN A 408 2.06 20.28 11.72
N SER A 409 2.28 19.00 12.00
CA SER A 409 3.60 18.36 11.85
C SER A 409 4.01 18.28 10.38
N ALA A 410 3.10 17.91 9.48
CA ALA A 410 3.36 17.86 8.04
C ALA A 410 3.78 19.21 7.46
N VAL A 411 3.06 20.28 7.81
CA VAL A 411 3.39 21.65 7.38
C VAL A 411 4.67 22.16 8.06
N SER A 412 4.89 21.86 9.35
CA SER A 412 6.09 22.31 10.08
C SER A 412 7.37 21.72 9.51
N LEU A 413 7.29 20.49 8.99
CA LEU A 413 8.39 19.79 8.32
C LEU A 413 8.43 20.07 6.81
N GLY A 414 7.48 20.84 6.29
CA GLY A 414 7.43 21.27 4.91
C GLY A 414 7.02 20.16 3.93
N LEU A 415 6.18 19.19 4.32
CA LEU A 415 5.61 18.21 3.38
C LEU A 415 4.64 18.86 2.40
N LEU A 416 3.83 19.79 2.87
CA LEU A 416 2.80 20.48 2.11
C LEU A 416 2.91 21.99 2.27
N PRO A 417 2.50 22.79 1.28
CA PRO A 417 2.41 24.23 1.41
C PRO A 417 1.46 24.61 2.56
N ALA A 418 1.82 25.65 3.29
CA ALA A 418 1.02 26.10 4.44
C ALA A 418 -0.43 26.48 4.05
N GLU A 419 -0.62 26.97 2.84
CA GLU A 419 -1.90 27.39 2.26
C GLU A 419 -2.90 26.24 2.11
N LEU A 420 -2.40 25.00 2.02
CA LEU A 420 -3.23 23.81 1.90
C LEU A 420 -3.62 23.18 3.25
N ALA A 421 -3.00 23.59 4.35
CA ALA A 421 -3.22 22.98 5.66
C ALA A 421 -4.70 22.97 6.10
N ASN A 422 -5.37 24.12 5.94
CA ASN A 422 -6.78 24.30 6.31
C ASN A 422 -7.77 23.81 5.23
N LYS A 423 -7.26 23.32 4.10
CA LYS A 423 -8.05 22.79 2.98
C LYS A 423 -7.94 21.26 2.89
N ALA A 424 -7.22 20.64 3.82
CA ALA A 424 -6.96 19.21 3.83
C ALA A 424 -8.13 18.43 4.40
N GLU A 425 -8.54 17.39 3.69
CA GLU A 425 -9.57 16.42 4.07
C GLU A 425 -8.99 15.01 3.96
N TYR A 426 -9.15 14.22 5.02
CA TYR A 426 -8.75 12.83 5.00
C TYR A 426 -9.75 11.99 4.20
N ALA A 427 -9.24 11.23 3.25
CA ALA A 427 -10.05 10.50 2.29
C ALA A 427 -10.22 9.01 2.62
N GLY A 428 -9.36 8.45 3.47
CA GLY A 428 -9.34 7.02 3.82
C GLY A 428 -8.82 6.14 2.68
N ASN A 429 -9.20 4.87 2.68
CA ASN A 429 -8.88 3.96 1.57
C ASN A 429 -9.84 4.18 0.40
N THR A 430 -9.52 5.15 -0.44
CA THR A 430 -10.35 5.54 -1.59
C THR A 430 -10.28 4.55 -2.74
N SER A 431 -9.20 3.78 -2.85
CA SER A 431 -9.05 2.69 -3.82
C SER A 431 -10.11 1.61 -3.58
N LEU A 432 -10.24 1.14 -2.33
CA LEU A 432 -11.26 0.15 -1.96
C LEU A 432 -12.68 0.73 -2.10
N GLN A 433 -12.90 2.00 -1.70
CA GLN A 433 -14.18 2.69 -1.91
C GLN A 433 -14.55 2.76 -3.41
N GLY A 434 -13.58 3.03 -4.28
CA GLY A 434 -13.75 3.04 -5.73
C GLY A 434 -14.11 1.66 -6.29
N ALA A 435 -13.39 0.61 -5.88
CA ALA A 435 -13.70 -0.76 -6.24
C ALA A 435 -15.09 -1.17 -5.76
N ARG A 436 -15.46 -0.81 -4.52
CA ARG A 436 -16.80 -1.03 -3.97
C ARG A 436 -17.88 -0.33 -4.78
N LYS A 437 -17.66 0.93 -5.16
CA LYS A 437 -18.63 1.67 -5.99
C LYS A 437 -18.88 0.98 -7.33
N CYS A 438 -17.86 0.41 -7.93
CA CYS A 438 -17.99 -0.35 -9.18
C CYS A 438 -18.78 -1.67 -9.05
N LEU A 439 -18.94 -2.21 -7.84
CA LEU A 439 -19.78 -3.41 -7.64
C LEU A 439 -21.26 -3.14 -7.94
N THR A 440 -21.76 -1.96 -7.62
CA THR A 440 -23.17 -1.59 -7.72
C THR A 440 -23.46 -0.56 -8.84
N ASP A 441 -22.45 0.23 -9.25
CA ASP A 441 -22.55 1.26 -10.29
C ASP A 441 -21.55 0.99 -11.42
N ILE A 442 -21.99 0.27 -12.45
CA ILE A 442 -21.13 -0.05 -13.60
C ILE A 442 -20.78 1.22 -14.41
N ASP A 443 -21.65 2.25 -14.38
CA ASP A 443 -21.37 3.52 -15.06
C ASP A 443 -20.18 4.27 -14.46
N PHE A 444 -19.80 3.92 -13.22
CA PHE A 444 -18.64 4.49 -12.57
C PHE A 444 -17.35 4.12 -13.31
N ILE A 445 -17.25 2.88 -13.82
CA ILE A 445 -16.11 2.43 -14.63
C ILE A 445 -16.07 3.22 -15.95
N GLY A 446 -17.22 3.44 -16.59
CA GLY A 446 -17.31 4.26 -17.78
C GLY A 446 -16.89 5.73 -17.56
N LYS A 447 -17.11 6.26 -16.34
CA LYS A 447 -16.59 7.58 -15.95
C LYS A 447 -15.07 7.54 -15.79
N MET A 448 -14.50 6.48 -15.19
CA MET A 448 -13.04 6.32 -15.09
C MET A 448 -12.37 6.30 -16.48
N GLU A 449 -12.94 5.56 -17.43
CA GLU A 449 -12.41 5.53 -18.81
C GLU A 449 -12.43 6.93 -19.48
N LYS A 450 -13.50 7.71 -19.26
CA LYS A 450 -13.58 9.08 -19.77
C LYS A 450 -12.50 9.99 -19.14
N LEU A 451 -12.16 9.80 -17.88
CA LEU A 451 -11.13 10.61 -17.22
C LEU A 451 -9.74 10.42 -17.82
N LYS A 452 -9.45 9.27 -18.46
CA LYS A 452 -8.18 9.03 -19.15
C LYS A 452 -7.92 10.04 -20.28
N SER A 453 -8.97 10.61 -20.87
CA SER A 453 -8.84 11.68 -21.88
C SER A 453 -8.81 13.10 -21.29
N LEU A 454 -9.18 13.27 -20.03
CA LEU A 454 -9.25 14.56 -19.35
C LEU A 454 -8.05 14.83 -18.44
N VAL A 455 -7.36 13.79 -18.00
CA VAL A 455 -6.22 13.89 -17.10
C VAL A 455 -4.94 13.55 -17.85
N THR A 456 -4.00 14.48 -17.89
CA THR A 456 -2.71 14.31 -18.56
C THR A 456 -1.68 13.82 -17.54
N PRO A 457 -1.11 12.61 -17.70
CA PRO A 457 -0.03 12.15 -16.84
C PRO A 457 1.27 12.92 -17.15
N ILE A 458 1.98 13.34 -16.11
CA ILE A 458 3.27 14.01 -16.19
C ILE A 458 4.37 13.08 -15.70
N ASN A 459 5.43 12.95 -16.48
CA ASN A 459 6.66 12.34 -16.03
C ASN A 459 7.57 13.43 -15.42
N LEU A 460 7.73 13.41 -14.10
CA LEU A 460 8.52 14.41 -13.39
C LEU A 460 9.98 14.48 -13.87
N GLY A 461 10.57 13.34 -14.24
CA GLY A 461 11.95 13.29 -14.75
C GLY A 461 12.17 13.98 -16.10
N GLU A 462 11.10 14.28 -16.83
CA GLU A 462 11.15 14.99 -18.11
C GLU A 462 10.87 16.49 -18.00
N LEU A 463 10.42 16.95 -16.82
CA LEU A 463 10.13 18.36 -16.58
C LEU A 463 11.42 19.17 -16.38
N SER A 464 11.55 20.23 -17.17
CA SER A 464 12.62 21.21 -16.99
C SER A 464 12.51 21.87 -15.62
N GLY A 465 13.61 21.84 -14.83
CA GLY A 465 13.66 22.44 -13.50
C GLY A 465 13.22 21.55 -12.35
N PHE A 466 12.65 20.37 -12.61
CA PHE A 466 12.21 19.45 -11.55
C PHE A 466 13.33 19.10 -10.56
N GLU A 467 14.55 18.81 -11.04
CA GLU A 467 15.69 18.54 -10.16
C GLU A 467 15.96 19.71 -9.19
N LYS A 468 15.94 20.94 -9.70
CA LYS A 468 16.14 22.14 -8.87
C LYS A 468 15.07 22.25 -7.79
N ASP A 469 13.80 22.03 -8.15
CA ASP A 469 12.69 22.07 -7.21
C ASP A 469 12.81 20.94 -6.19
N TYR A 470 13.15 19.73 -6.62
CA TYR A 470 13.40 18.60 -5.73
C TYR A 470 14.49 18.90 -4.69
N TYR A 471 15.67 19.39 -5.12
CA TYR A 471 16.75 19.75 -4.20
C TYR A 471 16.37 20.93 -3.29
N SER A 472 15.58 21.89 -3.76
CA SER A 472 15.13 23.01 -2.95
C SER A 472 14.26 22.59 -1.77
N HIS A 473 13.60 21.43 -1.88
CA HIS A 473 12.76 20.83 -0.85
C HIS A 473 13.48 19.81 0.04
N MET A 474 14.77 19.54 -0.18
CA MET A 474 15.59 18.68 0.69
C MET A 474 16.01 19.39 1.99
N ASN A 475 15.04 19.88 2.73
CA ASN A 475 15.17 20.51 4.04
C ASN A 475 13.85 20.32 4.81
N LEU A 476 13.77 20.79 6.05
CA LEU A 476 12.59 20.69 6.90
C LEU A 476 11.91 22.06 7.10
N ARG A 477 12.10 22.99 6.18
CA ARG A 477 11.52 24.33 6.25
C ARG A 477 10.06 24.32 5.78
N ARG A 478 9.25 25.14 6.42
CA ARG A 478 7.95 25.49 5.85
C ARG A 478 8.17 26.15 4.50
N TRP A 479 7.32 25.85 3.56
CA TRP A 479 7.37 26.45 2.24
C TRP A 479 5.98 26.92 1.79
N SER A 480 5.99 27.90 0.90
CA SER A 480 4.83 28.40 0.20
C SER A 480 5.19 28.47 -1.29
N ILE A 481 4.21 28.29 -2.16
CA ILE A 481 4.38 28.49 -3.59
C ILE A 481 4.18 29.99 -3.85
N THR A 482 5.29 30.76 -3.79
CA THR A 482 5.28 32.15 -4.28
C THR A 482 5.43 32.11 -5.80
N GLN A 483 4.56 32.81 -6.49
CA GLN A 483 4.64 33.05 -7.94
C GLN A 483 5.92 33.78 -8.34
#